data_7edfaca9753d902df68e1a7673139444
#
_entry.id   7edfaca9753d902df68e1a7673139444
#
_cell.length_a   1.000
_cell.length_b   1.000
_cell.length_c   1.000
_cell.angle_alpha   90.00
_cell.angle_beta   90.00
_cell.angle_gamma   90.00
#
_symmetry.space_group_name_H-M   'P 1'
#
loop_
_entity.id
_entity.type
_entity.pdbx_description
1 polymer ?
#
loop_
_entity_poly.entity_id
_entity_poly.type
_entity_poly.pdbx_seq_one_letter_code
_entity_poly.pdbx_strand_id
1 'polypeptide(L)'
;EYVPAIYKTINVTIRTADRFFYVGGEVRQPSRQIFIGRITVTQAIQSAGDFTDFADQREVRVIRATGKVDIIDCKAALDDPTRDLPVYPGDNIVVGRRLF
;
A
#
# COMPACT_ATOMS: atom_id res chain seq x y z
N GLU A 1 39.76 6.34 7.87
CA GLU A 1 39.30 6.03 7.25
C GLU A 1 38.12 6.55 7.02
N TYR A 2 37.55 6.88 6.29
CA TYR A 2 36.43 7.33 6.04
C TYR A 2 35.64 6.59 5.13
N VAL A 3 36.12 5.67 4.48
CA VAL A 3 35.42 4.75 3.66
C VAL A 3 34.22 4.13 4.38
N PRO A 4 34.32 3.72 5.62
CA PRO A 4 33.18 3.21 6.34
C PRO A 4 31.97 4.13 6.31
N ALA A 5 32.18 5.42 6.26
CA ALA A 5 31.07 6.35 6.21
C ALA A 5 30.26 6.20 4.92
N ILE A 6 30.95 5.89 3.82
CA ILE A 6 30.29 5.68 2.53
C ILE A 6 29.42 4.44 2.56
N TYR A 7 29.90 3.38 3.17
CA TYR A 7 29.14 2.15 3.28
C TYR A 7 27.87 2.35 4.09
N LYS A 8 27.95 3.11 5.14
CA LYS A 8 26.77 3.39 5.96
C LYS A 8 25.72 4.11 5.16
N THR A 9 26.13 5.03 4.31
CA THR A 9 25.20 5.75 3.46
C THR A 9 24.48 4.81 2.50
N ILE A 10 25.20 3.87 1.91
CA ILE A 10 24.60 2.91 1.00
C ILE A 10 23.58 2.03 1.74
N ASN A 11 23.91 1.59 2.93
CA ASN A 11 23.00 0.77 3.71
C ASN A 11 21.72 1.51 4.06
N VAL A 12 21.82 2.78 4.39
CA VAL A 12 20.66 3.60 4.69
C VAL A 12 19.76 3.72 3.45
N THR A 13 20.37 3.88 2.30
CA THR A 13 19.61 3.97 1.05
C THR A 13 18.81 2.69 0.79
N ILE A 14 19.41 1.54 1.02
CA ILE A 14 18.72 0.26 0.83
C ILE A 14 17.54 0.15 1.78
N ARG A 15 17.72 0.53 3.04
CA ARG A 15 16.63 0.49 4.01
C ARG A 15 15.49 1.41 3.63
N THR A 16 15.81 2.57 3.07
CA THR A 16 14.81 3.52 2.63
C THR A 16 13.96 2.90 1.51
N ALA A 17 14.60 2.15 0.61
CA ALA A 17 13.88 1.49 -0.47
C ALA A 17 12.85 0.48 0.05
N ASP A 18 13.08 -0.11 1.20
CA ASP A 18 12.16 -1.07 1.79
C ASP A 18 10.95 -0.40 2.46
N ARG A 19 10.93 0.92 2.51
CA ARG A 19 9.85 1.65 3.18
C ARG A 19 8.81 2.20 2.22
N PHE A 20 8.61 1.52 1.13
CA PHE A 20 7.58 1.89 0.17
C PHE A 20 6.47 0.86 0.17
N PHE A 21 5.29 1.29 -0.20
CA PHE A 21 4.22 0.40 -0.58
C PHE A 21 3.63 0.91 -1.88
N TYR A 22 2.90 0.04 -2.57
CA TYR A 22 2.35 0.38 -3.87
C TYR A 22 0.83 0.28 -3.85
N VAL A 23 0.18 1.26 -4.46
CA VAL A 23 -1.27 1.23 -4.64
C VAL A 23 -1.54 1.33 -6.13
N GLY A 24 -2.24 0.32 -6.66
CA GLY A 24 -2.52 0.27 -8.08
C GLY A 24 -3.90 -0.28 -8.38
N GLY A 25 -4.18 -0.47 -9.66
CA GLY A 25 -5.47 -0.90 -10.13
C GLY A 25 -6.43 0.27 -10.31
N GLU A 26 -7.67 0.09 -9.88
CA GLU A 26 -8.72 1.09 -10.11
C GLU A 26 -8.72 2.17 -9.03
N VAL A 27 -7.63 2.90 -8.96
CA VAL A 27 -7.52 4.12 -8.16
C VAL A 27 -7.13 5.25 -9.08
N ARG A 28 -7.43 6.48 -8.68
CA ARG A 28 -7.25 7.63 -9.58
C ARG A 28 -5.79 7.93 -9.90
N GLN A 29 -4.91 7.69 -8.94
CA GLN A 29 -3.48 7.95 -9.10
C GLN A 29 -2.66 6.77 -8.59
N PRO A 30 -2.59 5.68 -9.37
CA PRO A 30 -1.76 4.55 -8.97
C PRO A 30 -0.31 5.00 -8.79
N SER A 31 0.28 4.67 -7.67
CA SER A 31 1.62 5.14 -7.38
C SER A 31 2.25 4.33 -6.27
N ARG A 32 3.58 4.41 -6.22
CA ARG A 32 4.36 3.91 -5.10
C ARG A 32 4.44 5.05 -4.09
N GLN A 33 4.18 4.74 -2.83
CA GLN A 33 4.16 5.73 -1.77
C GLN A 33 5.13 5.38 -0.67
N ILE A 34 5.63 6.40 0.02
CA ILE A 34 6.56 6.22 1.12
C ILE A 34 5.76 5.81 2.36
N PHE A 35 6.23 4.76 3.04
CA PHE A 35 5.62 4.32 4.29
C PHE A 35 6.15 5.20 5.43
N ILE A 36 5.28 6.03 5.99
CA ILE A 36 5.65 6.99 7.03
C ILE A 36 4.81 6.75 8.28
N GLY A 37 4.98 5.63 8.92
CA GLY A 37 4.21 5.31 10.10
C GLY A 37 2.94 4.55 9.78
N ARG A 38 2.05 4.45 10.73
CA ARG A 38 0.88 3.60 10.58
C ARG A 38 -0.09 4.14 9.55
N ILE A 39 -0.47 3.28 8.63
CA ILE A 39 -1.47 3.61 7.62
C ILE A 39 -2.28 2.36 7.35
N THR A 40 -3.55 2.52 7.09
CA THR A 40 -4.44 1.40 6.74
C THR A 40 -4.67 1.35 5.24
N VAL A 41 -5.26 0.24 4.77
CA VAL A 41 -5.53 0.05 3.35
C VAL A 41 -6.45 1.14 2.82
N THR A 42 -7.51 1.48 3.54
CA THR A 42 -8.42 2.54 3.08
C THR A 42 -7.71 3.89 3.01
N GLN A 43 -6.86 4.19 3.98
CA GLN A 43 -6.09 5.44 3.96
C GLN A 43 -5.10 5.47 2.80
N ALA A 44 -4.46 4.34 2.52
CA ALA A 44 -3.52 4.25 1.40
C ALA A 44 -4.22 4.50 0.07
N ILE A 45 -5.42 3.96 -0.10
CA ILE A 45 -6.21 4.16 -1.32
C ILE A 45 -6.64 5.62 -1.43
N GLN A 46 -7.05 6.23 -0.34
CA GLN A 46 -7.41 7.65 -0.33
C GLN A 46 -6.21 8.53 -0.71
N SER A 47 -5.01 8.16 -0.27
CA SER A 47 -3.79 8.87 -0.65
C SER A 47 -3.48 8.75 -2.14
N ALA A 48 -3.97 7.70 -2.78
CA ALA A 48 -3.83 7.50 -4.23
C ALA A 48 -4.99 8.13 -5.01
N GLY A 49 -5.72 9.04 -4.41
CA GLY A 49 -6.82 9.75 -5.07
C GLY A 49 -8.16 9.07 -4.94
N ASP A 50 -8.25 8.03 -4.13
CA ASP A 50 -9.47 7.27 -3.89
C ASP A 50 -9.82 6.34 -5.06
N PHE A 51 -10.91 5.62 -4.94
CA PHE A 51 -11.36 4.66 -5.95
C PHE A 51 -11.85 5.37 -7.20
N THR A 52 -11.70 4.73 -8.35
CA THR A 52 -12.39 5.18 -9.55
C THR A 52 -13.85 4.71 -9.52
N ASP A 53 -14.62 5.21 -10.49
CA ASP A 53 -16.03 4.81 -10.61
C ASP A 53 -16.21 3.33 -10.94
N PHE A 54 -15.16 2.70 -11.45
CA PHE A 54 -15.19 1.30 -11.85
C PHE A 54 -14.54 0.37 -10.85
N ALA A 55 -14.12 0.90 -9.71
CA ALA A 55 -13.41 0.10 -8.71
C ALA A 55 -14.35 -0.85 -7.97
N ASP A 56 -13.86 -2.05 -7.71
CA ASP A 56 -14.53 -3.00 -6.84
C ASP A 56 -14.04 -2.79 -5.42
N GLN A 57 -14.75 -1.98 -4.67
CA GLN A 57 -14.36 -1.64 -3.31
C GLN A 57 -14.48 -2.81 -2.34
N ARG A 58 -15.25 -3.84 -2.70
CA ARG A 58 -15.48 -4.98 -1.82
C ARG A 58 -14.41 -6.04 -1.92
N GLU A 59 -13.54 -5.95 -2.92
CA GLU A 59 -12.54 -6.97 -3.14
C GLU A 59 -11.21 -6.32 -3.51
N VAL A 60 -10.58 -5.78 -2.50
CA VAL A 60 -9.26 -5.17 -2.63
C VAL A 60 -8.23 -6.18 -2.15
N ARG A 61 -7.23 -6.44 -2.96
CA ARG A 61 -6.18 -7.40 -2.64
C ARG A 61 -4.97 -6.68 -2.09
N VAL A 62 -4.44 -7.22 -1.01
CA VAL A 62 -3.19 -6.72 -0.42
C VAL A 62 -2.18 -7.85 -0.52
N ILE A 63 -1.20 -7.68 -1.39
CA ILE A 63 -0.15 -8.67 -1.59
C ILE A 63 1.02 -8.27 -0.71
N ARG A 64 1.25 -9.07 0.31
CA ARG A 64 2.31 -8.79 1.28
C ARG A 64 3.68 -9.07 0.69
N ALA A 65 4.70 -8.44 1.27
CA ALA A 65 6.08 -8.65 0.83
C ALA A 65 6.49 -10.12 0.92
N THR A 66 5.88 -10.87 1.83
CA THR A 66 6.13 -12.32 1.98
C THR A 66 5.44 -13.17 0.93
N GLY A 67 4.59 -12.57 0.10
CA GLY A 67 3.81 -13.29 -0.89
C GLY A 67 2.40 -13.65 -0.46
N LYS A 68 2.06 -13.42 0.80
CA LYS A 68 0.72 -13.69 1.29
C LYS A 68 -0.26 -12.67 0.70
N VAL A 69 -1.45 -13.13 0.33
CA VAL A 69 -2.50 -12.26 -0.21
C VAL A 69 -3.65 -12.18 0.76
N ASP A 70 -3.98 -10.98 1.18
CA ASP A 70 -5.16 -10.71 1.99
C ASP A 70 -6.19 -9.97 1.15
N ILE A 71 -7.45 -10.27 1.37
CA ILE A 71 -8.55 -9.60 0.67
C ILE A 71 -9.36 -8.83 1.70
N ILE A 72 -9.63 -7.57 1.39
CA ILE A 72 -10.35 -6.69 2.28
C ILE A 72 -11.56 -6.09 1.56
N ASP A 73 -12.67 -5.99 2.28
CA ASP A 73 -13.85 -5.26 1.83
C ASP A 73 -13.72 -3.82 2.34
N CYS A 74 -13.21 -2.95 1.49
CA CYS A 74 -12.98 -1.55 1.87
C CYS A 74 -14.29 -0.79 2.08
N LYS A 75 -15.36 -1.21 1.43
CA LYS A 75 -16.65 -0.58 1.65
C LYS A 75 -17.15 -0.81 3.07
N ALA A 76 -17.00 -2.03 3.57
CA ALA A 76 -17.33 -2.35 4.95
C ALA A 76 -16.36 -1.67 5.92
N ALA A 77 -15.09 -1.56 5.56
CA ALA A 77 -14.08 -0.94 6.42
C ALA A 77 -14.29 0.56 6.57
N LEU A 78 -14.89 1.23 5.58
CA LEU A 78 -15.22 2.65 5.71
C LEU A 78 -16.30 2.88 6.75
N ASP A 79 -17.24 1.94 6.88
CA ASP A 79 -18.29 2.03 7.89
C ASP A 79 -17.82 1.53 9.25
N ASP A 80 -16.92 0.56 9.25
CA ASP A 80 -16.41 -0.07 10.46
C ASP A 80 -14.88 -0.14 10.39
N PRO A 81 -14.18 0.83 11.00
CA PRO A 81 -12.72 0.86 10.91
C PRO A 81 -12.02 -0.36 11.49
N THR A 82 -12.69 -1.17 12.31
CA THR A 82 -12.07 -2.39 12.83
C THR A 82 -11.86 -3.44 11.76
N ARG A 83 -12.52 -3.30 10.62
CA ARG A 83 -12.36 -4.21 9.48
C ARG A 83 -11.26 -3.81 8.53
N ASP A 84 -10.67 -2.63 8.74
CA ASP A 84 -9.57 -2.18 7.92
C ASP A 84 -8.30 -2.95 8.28
N LEU A 85 -7.40 -3.07 7.31
CA LEU A 85 -6.14 -3.76 7.50
C LEU A 85 -4.99 -2.77 7.52
N PRO A 86 -3.95 -3.03 8.32
CA PRO A 86 -2.77 -2.18 8.29
C PRO A 86 -1.94 -2.47 7.04
N VAL A 87 -1.24 -1.44 6.57
CA VAL A 87 -0.28 -1.55 5.48
C VAL A 87 1.11 -1.63 6.08
N TYR A 88 1.94 -2.51 5.52
CA TYR A 88 3.33 -2.66 5.92
C TYR A 88 4.26 -2.33 4.75
N PRO A 89 5.51 -1.99 5.03
CA PRO A 89 6.46 -1.73 3.94
C PRO A 89 6.57 -2.93 3.00
N GLY A 90 6.56 -2.67 1.71
CA GLY A 90 6.64 -3.72 0.70
C GLY A 90 5.29 -4.28 0.28
N ASP A 91 4.21 -3.81 0.85
CA ASP A 91 2.88 -4.27 0.46
C ASP A 91 2.48 -3.69 -0.90
N ASN A 92 1.69 -4.47 -1.63
CA ASN A 92 1.15 -4.07 -2.92
C ASN A 92 -0.37 -4.14 -2.84
N ILE A 93 -1.01 -2.99 -2.86
CA ILE A 93 -2.47 -2.91 -2.76
C ILE A 93 -3.03 -2.80 -4.17
N VAL A 94 -3.86 -3.75 -4.56
CA VAL A 94 -4.43 -3.81 -5.90
C VAL A 94 -5.95 -3.75 -5.81
N VAL A 95 -6.51 -2.71 -6.42
CA VAL A 95 -7.96 -2.52 -6.46
C VAL A 95 -8.47 -3.10 -7.78
N GLY A 96 -9.34 -4.09 -7.68
CA GLY A 96 -9.89 -4.72 -8.85
C GLY A 96 -10.93 -3.84 -9.54
N ARG A 97 -11.28 -4.22 -10.75
CA ARG A 97 -12.30 -3.52 -11.53
C ARG A 97 -13.62 -4.27 -11.40
N ARG A 98 -14.68 -3.51 -11.21
CA ARG A 98 -16.02 -4.06 -11.18
C ARG A 98 -16.42 -4.48 -12.59
N LEU A 99 -17.03 -5.66 -12.71
CA LEU A 99 -17.34 -6.22 -14.02
C LEU A 99 -18.63 -5.69 -14.63
N PHE A 100 -19.41 -4.96 -13.87
CA PHE A 100 -20.67 -4.39 -14.39
C PHE A 100 -21.14 -3.21 -13.58
#